data_cfd55de0892a303f151dbf535f2d8c08
#
_entry.id   cfd55de0892a303f151dbf535f2d8c08
#
_cell.length_a   1.000
_cell.length_b   1.000
_cell.length_c   1.000
_cell.angle_alpha   90.00
_cell.angle_beta   90.00
_cell.angle_gamma   90.00
#
_symmetry.space_group_name_H-M   'P 1'
#
loop_
_entity.id
_entity.type
_entity.pdbx_description
1 polymer ?
#
loop_
_entity_poly.entity_id
_entity_poly.type
_entity_poly.pdbx_seq_one_letter_code
_entity_poly.pdbx_strand_id
1 'polypeptide(L)'
;MEKGTLTSDWLPAYEAVPRHLFVPGVIWPGRGGMNRQDERVVRDEEPDMWWAAVYRDAPITTQWDDGAYAGAGKGKVPSSSNSMPTMVFSMLDALGVEKGHRVLEIGTGTGWNAALLSHRVGAENVVTVEVDEA
;
A
#
# COMPACT_ATOMS: atom_id res chain seq x y z
N MET A 1 -1.01 -3.22 13.29
CA MET A 1 0.44 -3.47 13.00
C MET A 1 1.06 -4.19 14.19
N GLU A 2 1.93 -5.13 13.92
CA GLU A 2 2.60 -5.87 15.00
C GLU A 2 3.45 -4.95 15.87
N LYS A 3 3.47 -5.25 17.19
CA LYS A 3 4.22 -4.45 18.17
C LYS A 3 5.72 -4.48 17.85
N GLY A 4 6.35 -3.30 17.78
CA GLY A 4 7.78 -3.14 17.50
C GLY A 4 8.16 -3.11 16.03
N THR A 5 7.23 -3.35 15.10
CA THR A 5 7.50 -3.26 13.66
C THR A 5 7.70 -1.82 13.20
N LEU A 6 6.91 -0.89 13.73
CA LEU A 6 7.08 0.53 13.44
C LEU A 6 8.12 1.12 14.41
N THR A 7 9.34 1.31 13.90
CA THR A 7 10.45 1.87 14.68
C THR A 7 10.35 3.39 14.80
N SER A 8 11.10 3.97 15.74
CA SER A 8 11.18 5.42 15.90
C SER A 8 11.69 6.13 14.65
N ASP A 9 12.48 5.46 13.83
CA ASP A 9 13.01 6.01 12.57
C ASP A 9 11.92 6.19 11.51
N TRP A 10 10.92 5.33 11.49
CA TRP A 10 9.84 5.33 10.50
C TRP A 10 8.54 5.94 11.01
N LEU A 11 8.40 6.16 12.32
CA LEU A 11 7.19 6.76 12.89
C LEU A 11 6.84 8.11 12.27
N PRO A 12 7.77 9.05 12.07
CA PRO A 12 7.45 10.33 11.43
C PRO A 12 6.89 10.17 10.00
N ALA A 13 7.43 9.24 9.21
CA ALA A 13 6.92 8.95 7.88
C ALA A 13 5.51 8.36 7.93
N TYR A 14 5.27 7.41 8.83
CA TYR A 14 3.96 6.82 9.03
C TYR A 14 2.89 7.88 9.35
N GLU A 15 3.20 8.82 10.23
CA GLU A 15 2.27 9.90 10.62
C GLU A 15 2.05 10.92 9.51
N ALA A 16 3.10 11.24 8.74
CA ALA A 16 3.03 12.24 7.68
C ALA A 16 2.44 11.73 6.36
N VAL A 17 2.42 10.41 6.16
CA VAL A 17 2.01 9.76 4.90
C VAL A 17 0.86 8.79 5.18
N PRO A 18 -0.38 9.29 5.37
CA PRO A 18 -1.51 8.43 5.70
C PRO A 18 -1.85 7.46 4.57
N ARG A 19 -1.99 6.18 4.91
CA ARG A 19 -2.26 5.11 3.94
C ARG A 19 -3.48 5.36 3.06
N HIS A 20 -4.54 5.96 3.62
CA HIS A 20 -5.80 6.18 2.89
C HIS A 20 -5.65 7.08 1.65
N LEU A 21 -4.63 7.95 1.61
CA LEU A 21 -4.36 8.79 0.44
C LEU A 21 -3.82 7.99 -0.76
N PHE A 22 -3.36 6.78 -0.52
CA PHE A 22 -2.73 5.90 -1.52
C PHE A 22 -3.56 4.66 -1.81
N VAL A 23 -4.81 4.62 -1.37
CA VAL A 23 -5.73 3.50 -1.60
C VAL A 23 -6.87 3.99 -2.48
N PRO A 24 -7.11 3.34 -3.64
CA PRO A 24 -8.20 3.74 -4.53
C PRO A 24 -9.57 3.48 -3.90
N GLY A 25 -10.60 4.09 -4.49
CA GLY A 25 -11.98 3.93 -4.01
C GLY A 25 -12.54 2.52 -4.18
N VAL A 26 -12.00 1.73 -5.09
CA VAL A 26 -12.39 0.34 -5.33
C VAL A 26 -11.25 -0.57 -4.94
N ILE A 27 -11.50 -1.47 -4.00
CA ILE A 27 -10.49 -2.36 -3.44
C ILE A 27 -11.03 -3.77 -3.22
N TRP A 28 -10.10 -4.71 -3.10
CA TRP A 28 -10.36 -6.08 -2.68
C TRP A 28 -9.52 -6.37 -1.43
N PRO A 29 -10.10 -6.21 -0.23
CA PRO A 29 -9.37 -6.39 1.01
C PRO A 29 -8.83 -7.82 1.17
N GLY A 30 -7.61 -7.93 1.63
CA GLY A 30 -6.97 -9.20 1.91
C GLY A 30 -7.47 -9.84 3.20
N ARG A 31 -6.80 -10.91 3.61
CA ARG A 31 -7.17 -11.75 4.75
C ARG A 31 -7.31 -10.96 6.04
N GLY A 32 -8.52 -10.84 6.50
CA GLY A 32 -8.87 -10.25 7.77
C GLY A 32 -10.14 -10.84 8.32
N GLY A 33 -10.10 -12.11 8.68
CA GLY A 33 -11.06 -12.76 9.59
C GLY A 33 -12.49 -12.97 9.12
N MET A 34 -12.86 -12.60 7.91
CA MET A 34 -14.14 -12.96 7.31
C MET A 34 -13.94 -13.21 5.82
N ASN A 35 -14.54 -14.25 5.31
CA ASN A 35 -14.49 -14.83 3.96
C ASN A 35 -14.78 -13.86 2.78
N ARG A 36 -14.41 -12.60 2.87
CA ARG A 36 -14.66 -11.60 1.84
C ARG A 36 -13.43 -11.19 1.04
N GLN A 37 -12.42 -12.05 0.97
CA GLN A 37 -11.21 -11.77 0.19
C GLN A 37 -11.45 -11.57 -1.30
N ASP A 38 -12.60 -12.04 -1.77
CA ASP A 38 -12.96 -12.05 -3.17
C ASP A 38 -14.01 -10.98 -3.50
N GLU A 39 -14.48 -10.22 -2.51
CA GLU A 39 -15.52 -9.23 -2.71
C GLU A 39 -14.92 -7.82 -2.85
N ARG A 40 -15.40 -7.14 -3.85
CA ARG A 40 -15.10 -5.74 -4.08
C ARG A 40 -15.73 -4.86 -3.00
N VAL A 41 -14.96 -3.94 -2.46
CA VAL A 41 -15.42 -2.88 -1.56
C VAL A 41 -15.26 -1.53 -2.26
N VAL A 42 -16.34 -0.78 -2.35
CA VAL A 42 -16.36 0.55 -2.98
C VAL A 42 -16.55 1.60 -1.89
N ARG A 43 -15.64 2.56 -1.81
CA ARG A 43 -15.64 3.59 -0.76
C ARG A 43 -16.97 4.34 -0.68
N ASP A 44 -17.53 4.72 -1.81
CA ASP A 44 -18.75 5.53 -1.87
C ASP A 44 -20.01 4.75 -1.53
N GLU A 45 -19.97 3.42 -1.65
CA GLU A 45 -21.09 2.52 -1.32
C GLU A 45 -20.99 1.96 0.09
N GLU A 46 -19.77 1.63 0.54
CA GLU A 46 -19.50 0.99 1.82
C GLU A 46 -18.33 1.70 2.55
N PRO A 47 -18.48 2.98 2.92
CA PRO A 47 -17.37 3.76 3.47
C PRO A 47 -16.78 3.16 4.74
N ASP A 48 -17.59 2.66 5.65
CA ASP A 48 -17.10 2.09 6.91
C ASP A 48 -16.24 0.83 6.68
N MET A 49 -16.61 0.00 5.73
CA MET A 49 -15.84 -1.20 5.35
C MET A 49 -14.53 -0.80 4.67
N TRP A 50 -14.59 0.22 3.81
CA TRP A 50 -13.41 0.72 3.12
C TRP A 50 -12.39 1.29 4.12
N TRP A 51 -12.82 2.17 5.04
CA TRP A 51 -11.95 2.74 6.06
C TRP A 51 -11.38 1.68 7.00
N ALA A 52 -12.17 0.71 7.41
CA ALA A 52 -11.71 -0.40 8.23
C ALA A 52 -10.65 -1.24 7.51
N ALA A 53 -10.83 -1.51 6.22
CA ALA A 53 -9.85 -2.25 5.41
C ALA A 53 -8.54 -1.47 5.25
N VAL A 54 -8.61 -0.16 5.00
CA VAL A 54 -7.43 0.70 4.80
C VAL A 54 -6.53 0.70 6.04
N TYR A 55 -7.10 0.73 7.23
CA TYR A 55 -6.33 0.80 8.48
C TYR A 55 -6.16 -0.54 9.19
N ARG A 56 -6.54 -1.64 8.53
CA ARG A 56 -6.22 -2.99 9.00
C ARG A 56 -4.78 -3.36 8.61
N ASP A 57 -4.12 -4.11 9.45
CA ASP A 57 -2.80 -4.68 9.13
C ASP A 57 -2.94 -5.92 8.23
N ALA A 58 -3.37 -5.66 7.00
CA ALA A 58 -3.60 -6.65 5.95
C ALA A 58 -3.34 -6.04 4.57
N PRO A 59 -2.98 -6.87 3.57
CA PRO A 59 -2.81 -6.39 2.20
C PRO A 59 -4.16 -6.04 1.56
N ILE A 60 -4.12 -5.12 0.61
CA ILE A 60 -5.28 -4.70 -0.18
C ILE A 60 -4.91 -4.88 -1.66
N THR A 61 -5.64 -5.73 -2.39
CA THR A 61 -5.51 -5.80 -3.83
C THR A 61 -6.23 -4.60 -4.45
N THR A 62 -5.56 -3.91 -5.36
CA THR A 62 -6.06 -2.68 -5.99
C THR A 62 -6.27 -2.83 -7.49
N GLN A 63 -5.70 -3.86 -8.10
CA GLN A 63 -5.82 -4.13 -9.52
C GLN A 63 -5.71 -5.63 -9.79
N TRP A 64 -6.45 -6.10 -10.79
CA TRP A 64 -6.41 -7.47 -11.31
C TRP A 64 -6.10 -7.48 -12.80
N ASP A 65 -5.36 -8.50 -13.23
CA ASP A 65 -5.10 -8.80 -14.64
C ASP A 65 -4.59 -7.57 -15.43
N ASP A 66 -3.66 -6.81 -14.85
CA ASP A 66 -3.09 -5.57 -15.40
C ASP A 66 -4.14 -4.54 -15.84
N GLY A 67 -5.24 -4.46 -15.08
CA GLY A 67 -6.35 -3.53 -15.36
C GLY A 67 -7.36 -4.05 -16.36
N ALA A 68 -7.17 -5.23 -16.93
CA ALA A 68 -8.13 -5.82 -17.89
C ALA A 68 -9.43 -6.32 -17.23
N TYR A 69 -9.40 -6.55 -15.92
CA TYR A 69 -10.56 -7.00 -15.16
C TYR A 69 -11.42 -5.84 -14.67
N ALA A 70 -12.72 -5.89 -14.95
CA ALA A 70 -13.69 -4.86 -14.55
C ALA A 70 -14.92 -5.42 -13.82
N GLY A 71 -14.88 -6.69 -13.35
CA GLY A 71 -15.99 -7.35 -12.69
C GLY A 71 -16.14 -6.99 -11.21
N ALA A 72 -17.21 -7.48 -10.57
CA ALA A 72 -17.52 -7.25 -9.16
C ALA A 72 -16.79 -8.20 -8.21
N GLY A 73 -16.38 -9.38 -8.66
CA GLY A 73 -15.58 -10.33 -7.90
C GLY A 73 -14.08 -10.07 -8.03
N LYS A 74 -13.26 -11.10 -7.83
CA LYS A 74 -11.83 -11.03 -8.10
C LYS A 74 -11.51 -11.38 -9.54
N GLY A 75 -10.40 -10.86 -10.07
CA GLY A 75 -9.83 -11.29 -11.34
C GLY A 75 -9.02 -12.59 -11.19
N LYS A 76 -8.22 -12.91 -12.20
CA LYS A 76 -7.40 -14.12 -12.21
C LYS A 76 -6.07 -13.92 -11.49
N VAL A 77 -5.40 -12.81 -11.75
CA VAL A 77 -4.07 -12.50 -11.22
C VAL A 77 -4.09 -11.12 -10.57
N PRO A 78 -3.79 -11.01 -9.27
CA PRO A 78 -3.60 -9.70 -8.65
C PRO A 78 -2.33 -9.05 -9.22
N SER A 79 -2.47 -7.90 -9.87
CA SER A 79 -1.37 -7.20 -10.53
C SER A 79 -0.89 -5.97 -9.76
N SER A 80 -1.69 -5.42 -8.86
CA SER A 80 -1.27 -4.37 -7.95
C SER A 80 -1.92 -4.51 -6.58
N SER A 81 -1.18 -4.17 -5.55
CA SER A 81 -1.67 -4.18 -4.18
C SER A 81 -1.02 -3.10 -3.34
N ASN A 82 -1.72 -2.67 -2.30
CA ASN A 82 -1.14 -1.91 -1.21
C ASN A 82 -0.83 -2.90 -0.09
N SER A 83 0.45 -3.18 0.12
CA SER A 83 0.90 -4.24 1.02
C SER A 83 0.53 -3.98 2.48
N MET A 84 0.46 -5.04 3.25
CA MET A 84 0.18 -4.99 4.68
C MET A 84 1.22 -4.12 5.41
N PRO A 85 0.80 -3.18 6.27
CA PRO A 85 1.71 -2.25 6.95
C PRO A 85 2.88 -2.92 7.68
N THR A 86 2.65 -3.98 8.43
CA THR A 86 3.74 -4.72 9.09
C THR A 86 4.81 -5.17 8.09
N MET A 87 4.41 -5.69 6.93
CA MET A 87 5.36 -6.11 5.90
C MET A 87 6.14 -4.91 5.33
N VAL A 88 5.44 -3.82 5.03
CA VAL A 88 6.06 -2.61 4.48
C VAL A 88 7.12 -2.07 5.42
N PHE A 89 6.80 -1.86 6.69
CA PHE A 89 7.75 -1.30 7.65
C PHE A 89 8.87 -2.26 8.02
N SER A 90 8.62 -3.57 8.03
CA SER A 90 9.68 -4.56 8.19
C SER A 90 10.70 -4.51 7.05
N MET A 91 10.23 -4.37 5.82
CA MET A 91 11.10 -4.26 4.64
C MET A 91 11.86 -2.94 4.63
N LEU A 92 11.21 -1.82 4.95
CA LEU A 92 11.83 -0.51 5.02
C LEU A 92 12.91 -0.44 6.10
N ASP A 93 12.64 -1.04 7.26
CA ASP A 93 13.63 -1.12 8.33
C ASP A 93 14.84 -1.97 7.93
N ALA A 94 14.60 -3.13 7.32
CA ALA A 94 15.64 -4.01 6.80
C ALA A 94 16.48 -3.35 5.68
N LEU A 95 15.90 -2.44 4.90
CA LEU A 95 16.60 -1.70 3.86
C LEU A 95 17.70 -0.79 4.43
N GLY A 96 17.55 -0.32 5.67
CA GLY A 96 18.57 0.44 6.38
C GLY A 96 18.89 1.82 5.78
N VAL A 97 17.92 2.46 5.12
CA VAL A 97 18.14 3.79 4.53
C VAL A 97 18.13 4.89 5.58
N GLU A 98 18.98 5.87 5.35
CA GLU A 98 19.12 7.06 6.16
C GLU A 98 18.88 8.32 5.33
N LYS A 99 18.65 9.44 6.00
CA LYS A 99 18.46 10.73 5.35
C LYS A 99 19.58 11.02 4.33
N GLY A 100 19.20 11.38 3.13
CA GLY A 100 20.12 11.69 2.04
C GLY A 100 20.55 10.49 1.19
N HIS A 101 20.21 9.26 1.56
CA HIS A 101 20.43 8.11 0.70
C HIS A 101 19.59 8.22 -0.57
N ARG A 102 20.13 7.73 -1.68
CA ARG A 102 19.43 7.67 -2.97
C ARG A 102 18.77 6.29 -3.14
N VAL A 103 17.50 6.29 -3.49
CA VAL A 103 16.69 5.07 -3.59
C VAL A 103 16.06 4.97 -4.98
N LEU A 104 16.13 3.78 -5.57
CA LEU A 104 15.36 3.41 -6.75
C LEU A 104 14.34 2.35 -6.34
N GLU A 105 13.07 2.62 -6.61
CA GLU A 105 11.97 1.66 -6.47
C GLU A 105 11.53 1.17 -7.84
N ILE A 106 11.38 -0.12 -8.01
CA ILE A 106 10.80 -0.75 -9.20
C ILE A 106 9.38 -1.22 -8.85
N GLY A 107 8.39 -0.68 -9.57
CA GLY A 107 6.98 -0.95 -9.29
C GLY A 107 6.37 0.01 -8.28
N THR A 108 5.99 1.20 -8.72
CA THR A 108 5.37 2.24 -7.87
C THR A 108 4.07 1.78 -7.23
N GLY A 109 3.25 1.04 -7.98
CA GLY A 109 1.92 0.62 -7.53
C GLY A 109 1.06 1.82 -7.15
N THR A 110 0.52 1.82 -5.93
CA THR A 110 -0.31 2.93 -5.43
C THR A 110 0.51 4.14 -4.96
N GLY A 111 1.83 4.00 -4.79
CA GLY A 111 2.74 5.07 -4.43
C GLY A 111 3.00 5.26 -2.92
N TRP A 112 2.37 4.48 -2.06
CA TRP A 112 2.55 4.64 -0.61
C TRP A 112 3.98 4.40 -0.15
N ASN A 113 4.62 3.33 -0.66
CA ASN A 113 6.00 3.02 -0.31
C ASN A 113 6.97 4.11 -0.79
N ALA A 114 6.80 4.60 -2.02
CA ALA A 114 7.58 5.72 -2.55
C ALA A 114 7.42 6.99 -1.71
N ALA A 115 6.22 7.27 -1.23
CA ALA A 115 5.94 8.43 -0.39
C ALA A 115 6.59 8.30 1.00
N LEU A 116 6.55 7.11 1.61
CA LEU A 116 7.25 6.83 2.87
C LEU A 116 8.76 7.00 2.73
N LEU A 117 9.34 6.46 1.67
CA LEU A 117 10.77 6.63 1.35
C LEU A 117 11.10 8.11 1.15
N SER A 118 10.29 8.84 0.41
CA SER A 118 10.51 10.27 0.14
C SER A 118 10.50 11.11 1.42
N HIS A 119 9.64 10.77 2.35
CA HIS A 119 9.63 11.43 3.66
C HIS A 119 10.90 11.12 4.46
N ARG A 120 11.40 9.90 4.39
CA ARG A 120 12.57 9.44 5.17
C ARG A 120 13.89 9.98 4.62
N VAL A 121 14.10 9.92 3.30
CA VAL A 121 15.41 10.24 2.67
C VAL A 121 15.43 11.58 1.94
N GLY A 122 14.28 12.19 1.72
CA GLY A 122 14.10 13.37 0.88
C GLY A 122 13.54 12.99 -0.49
N ALA A 123 12.52 13.71 -0.97
CA ALA A 123 11.83 13.40 -2.23
C ALA A 123 12.75 13.46 -3.44
N GLU A 124 13.75 14.35 -3.42
CA GLU A 124 14.77 14.49 -4.45
C GLU A 124 15.70 13.27 -4.58
N ASN A 125 15.71 12.41 -3.57
CA ASN A 125 16.56 11.23 -3.50
C ASN A 125 15.84 9.93 -3.89
N VAL A 126 14.56 9.99 -4.23
CA VAL A 126 13.76 8.82 -4.61
C VAL A 126 13.39 8.89 -6.08
N VAL A 127 13.67 7.80 -6.79
CA VAL A 127 13.16 7.54 -8.14
C VAL A 127 12.31 6.29 -8.05
N THR A 128 11.07 6.37 -8.51
CA THR A 128 10.19 5.21 -8.62
C THR A 128 9.72 5.05 -10.06
N VAL A 129 9.65 3.82 -10.53
CA VAL A 129 9.28 3.48 -11.90
C VAL A 129 8.10 2.52 -11.93
N GLU A 130 7.21 2.73 -12.88
CA GLU A 130 6.01 1.95 -13.08
C GLU A 130 5.78 1.72 -14.57
N VAL A 131 5.29 0.53 -14.93
CA VAL A 131 4.94 0.19 -16.31
C VAL A 131 3.49 0.50 -16.65
N ASP A 132 2.64 0.61 -15.63
CA ASP A 132 1.22 0.95 -15.78
C ASP A 132 1.06 2.47 -15.81
N GLU A 133 0.37 2.96 -16.83
CA GLU A 133 0.08 4.40 -17.02
C GLU A 133 -1.18 4.87 -16.27
N ALA A 134 -1.94 3.93 -15.71
CA ALA A 134 -3.21 4.23 -15.03
C ALA A 134 -3.05 4.77 -13.61
#